data_353c7cb128ac98624325aecadf7c714c
#
_entry.id   353c7cb128ac98624325aecadf7c714c
#
_cell.length_a   1.000
_cell.length_b   1.000
_cell.length_c   1.000
_cell.angle_alpha   90.00
_cell.angle_beta   90.00
_cell.angle_gamma   90.00
#
_symmetry.space_group_name_H-M   'P 1'
#
loop_
_entity.id
_entity.type
_entity.pdbx_description
1 polymer ?
#
loop_
_entity_poly.entity_id
_entity_poly.type
_entity_poly.pdbx_seq_one_letter_code
_entity_poly.pdbx_strand_id
1 'polypeptide(L)'
;MNTYRKKMVFLIMVLILCILVSIFLGRFFISPKMFFDVLSDSIKGVENNPIESSIIFELRIPRIIMNILVGAGLSISGVAFQGIFQNPLVSPDIISVSSGSAFGAVLGILLFGMNSYVIVLALLFGILSVVITYSLSKVRGESSVLSLILSGMVITALFSALISLVKYTADPYDKLPAITYWLMGSFSSSSYNNIKIAILPILLGIAILYFLRWRINILSLGDEEVKALGMNPVYIRGFIIIAVTMISATCVTLTGIIGWVGLLIPHICRMYIGADNIKLIPSSCIMGAIFMLIIDGIARTATSSEIPIGILTSLVGAPFFIIIFKKYRSW
;
A
#
# COMPACT_ATOMS: atom_id res chain seq x y z
N MET A 1 -25.68 -18.30 10.87
CA MET A 1 -24.87 -17.17 10.37
C MET A 1 -24.03 -17.66 9.23
N ASN A 2 -24.04 -17.02 8.06
CA ASN A 2 -23.30 -17.46 6.86
C ASN A 2 -21.80 -17.52 7.21
N THR A 3 -21.09 -18.55 6.76
CA THR A 3 -19.64 -18.78 7.00
C THR A 3 -18.79 -17.55 6.69
N TYR A 4 -19.09 -16.80 5.62
CA TYR A 4 -18.46 -15.54 5.29
C TYR A 4 -18.61 -14.48 6.41
N ARG A 5 -19.82 -14.32 6.95
CA ARG A 5 -20.08 -13.35 8.01
C ARG A 5 -19.29 -13.66 9.29
N LYS A 6 -19.15 -14.95 9.63
CA LYS A 6 -18.30 -15.37 10.78
C LYS A 6 -16.84 -14.99 10.55
N LYS A 7 -16.30 -15.26 9.34
CA LYS A 7 -14.92 -14.93 8.98
C LYS A 7 -14.67 -13.42 9.00
N MET A 8 -15.62 -12.61 8.50
CA MET A 8 -15.52 -11.14 8.55
C MET A 8 -15.52 -10.60 9.98
N VAL A 9 -16.43 -11.11 10.84
CA VAL A 9 -16.44 -10.71 12.27
C VAL A 9 -15.11 -11.06 12.93
N PHE A 10 -14.56 -12.23 12.65
CA PHE A 10 -13.24 -12.64 13.16
C PHE A 10 -12.13 -11.68 12.70
N LEU A 11 -12.09 -11.32 11.40
CA LEU A 11 -11.10 -10.36 10.90
C LEU A 11 -11.24 -8.98 11.55
N ILE A 12 -12.47 -8.51 11.76
CA ILE A 12 -12.71 -7.22 12.46
C ILE A 12 -12.22 -7.29 13.91
N MET A 13 -12.49 -8.39 14.62
CA MET A 13 -12.00 -8.59 15.99
C MET A 13 -10.46 -8.59 16.03
N VAL A 14 -9.80 -9.27 15.09
CA VAL A 14 -8.34 -9.29 15.00
C VAL A 14 -7.80 -7.88 14.67
N LEU A 15 -8.45 -7.13 13.78
CA LEU A 15 -8.06 -5.75 13.49
C LEU A 15 -8.14 -4.87 14.75
N ILE A 16 -9.23 -4.93 15.50
CA ILE A 16 -9.39 -4.19 16.76
C ILE A 16 -8.29 -4.58 17.76
N LEU A 17 -8.01 -5.87 17.89
CA LEU A 17 -6.92 -6.36 18.75
C LEU A 17 -5.56 -5.80 18.29
N CYS A 18 -5.25 -5.82 17.00
CA CYS A 18 -4.00 -5.27 16.46
C CYS A 18 -3.88 -3.77 16.70
N ILE A 19 -4.98 -3.00 16.58
CA ILE A 19 -5.02 -1.57 16.91
C ILE A 19 -4.68 -1.36 18.40
N LEU A 20 -5.36 -2.08 19.30
CA LEU A 20 -5.11 -1.98 20.73
C LEU A 20 -3.67 -2.35 21.08
N VAL A 21 -3.16 -3.46 20.56
CA VAL A 21 -1.77 -3.87 20.77
C VAL A 21 -0.81 -2.80 20.24
N SER A 22 -1.07 -2.21 19.07
CA SER A 22 -0.23 -1.18 18.49
C SER A 22 -0.18 0.12 19.30
N ILE A 23 -1.25 0.43 20.07
CA ILE A 23 -1.26 1.56 20.99
C ILE A 23 -0.32 1.33 22.17
N PHE A 24 -0.27 0.11 22.72
CA PHE A 24 0.55 -0.20 23.90
C PHE A 24 1.99 -0.57 23.54
N LEU A 25 2.18 -1.23 22.38
CA LEU A 25 3.47 -1.75 21.94
C LEU A 25 4.33 -0.64 21.31
N GLY A 26 5.60 -0.56 21.70
CA GLY A 26 6.56 0.40 21.15
C GLY A 26 7.77 0.51 22.07
N ARG A 27 8.79 1.29 21.68
CA ARG A 27 10.02 1.50 22.48
C ARG A 27 9.72 2.09 23.87
N PHE A 28 8.80 3.01 23.95
CA PHE A 28 8.27 3.53 25.21
C PHE A 28 7.04 2.71 25.56
N PHE A 29 7.13 1.90 26.61
CA PHE A 29 6.01 1.08 27.05
C PHE A 29 4.95 1.95 27.73
N ILE A 30 3.72 1.93 27.22
CA ILE A 30 2.57 2.60 27.84
C ILE A 30 1.70 1.53 28.46
N SER A 31 1.58 1.56 29.79
CA SER A 31 0.68 0.65 30.50
C SER A 31 -0.79 0.98 30.20
N PRO A 32 -1.70 0.00 30.27
CA PRO A 32 -3.13 0.27 30.11
C PRO A 32 -3.64 1.35 31.09
N LYS A 33 -3.17 1.34 32.35
CA LYS A 33 -3.52 2.38 33.34
C LYS A 33 -3.11 3.76 32.83
N MET A 34 -1.86 3.93 32.42
CA MET A 34 -1.33 5.20 31.89
C MET A 34 -2.14 5.69 30.68
N PHE A 35 -2.56 4.79 29.79
CA PHE A 35 -3.41 5.15 28.65
C PHE A 35 -4.75 5.74 29.10
N PHE A 36 -5.42 5.13 30.09
CA PHE A 36 -6.69 5.64 30.60
C PHE A 36 -6.51 6.94 31.38
N ASP A 37 -5.40 7.11 32.09
CA ASP A 37 -5.07 8.35 32.82
C ASP A 37 -4.90 9.49 31.81
N VAL A 38 -4.09 9.30 30.75
CA VAL A 38 -3.89 10.28 29.67
C VAL A 38 -5.21 10.62 28.95
N LEU A 39 -6.05 9.61 28.69
CA LEU A 39 -7.34 9.83 28.03
C LEU A 39 -8.27 10.67 28.95
N SER A 40 -8.31 10.34 30.25
CA SER A 40 -9.08 11.11 31.24
C SER A 40 -8.60 12.55 31.37
N ASP A 41 -7.27 12.75 31.42
CA ASP A 41 -6.64 14.07 31.47
C ASP A 41 -6.97 14.91 30.25
N SER A 42 -6.87 14.31 29.05
CA SER A 42 -7.24 14.97 27.78
C SER A 42 -8.70 15.41 27.74
N ILE A 43 -9.63 14.59 28.25
CA ILE A 43 -11.06 14.95 28.35
C ILE A 43 -11.30 16.09 29.33
N LYS A 44 -10.55 16.13 30.45
CA LYS A 44 -10.66 17.15 31.48
C LYS A 44 -9.91 18.45 31.15
N GLY A 45 -9.13 18.47 30.07
CA GLY A 45 -8.28 19.61 29.65
C GLY A 45 -7.10 19.85 30.61
N VAL A 46 -6.62 18.78 31.29
CA VAL A 46 -5.49 18.84 32.22
C VAL A 46 -4.31 18.09 31.61
N GLU A 47 -3.10 18.61 31.67
CA GLU A 47 -1.88 18.01 31.15
C GLU A 47 -0.98 17.46 32.28
N ASN A 48 -1.41 16.39 32.95
CA ASN A 48 -0.58 15.75 33.97
C ASN A 48 0.53 14.88 33.39
N ASN A 49 0.33 14.34 32.15
CA ASN A 49 1.24 13.40 31.50
C ASN A 49 1.55 13.86 30.05
N PRO A 50 2.28 14.99 29.85
CA PRO A 50 2.45 15.60 28.54
C PRO A 50 3.28 14.74 27.55
N ILE A 51 4.28 14.01 28.05
CA ILE A 51 5.13 13.14 27.23
C ILE A 51 4.32 11.96 26.70
N GLU A 52 3.60 11.25 27.56
CA GLU A 52 2.76 10.11 27.21
C GLU A 52 1.60 10.53 26.30
N SER A 53 1.02 11.68 26.53
CA SER A 53 0.01 12.30 25.68
C SER A 53 0.53 12.54 24.26
N SER A 54 1.69 13.16 24.11
CA SER A 54 2.32 13.40 22.81
C SER A 54 2.66 12.08 22.11
N ILE A 55 3.20 11.09 22.84
CA ILE A 55 3.49 9.76 22.26
C ILE A 55 2.22 9.09 21.73
N ILE A 56 1.12 9.14 22.48
CA ILE A 56 -0.14 8.50 22.07
C ILE A 56 -0.77 9.26 20.91
N PHE A 57 -1.03 10.54 21.08
CA PHE A 57 -1.84 11.31 20.15
C PHE A 57 -1.05 11.79 18.93
N GLU A 58 0.22 12.20 19.07
CA GLU A 58 0.98 12.78 17.95
C GLU A 58 1.82 11.76 17.17
N LEU A 59 2.24 10.65 17.83
CA LEU A 59 3.09 9.65 17.18
C LEU A 59 2.31 8.37 16.85
N ARG A 60 1.65 7.74 17.84
CA ARG A 60 1.06 6.40 17.65
C ARG A 60 -0.24 6.42 16.86
N ILE A 61 -1.17 7.28 17.21
CA ILE A 61 -2.47 7.34 16.52
C ILE A 61 -2.31 7.67 15.02
N PRO A 62 -1.56 8.70 14.61
CA PRO A 62 -1.33 8.95 13.19
C PRO A 62 -0.67 7.78 12.48
N ARG A 63 0.30 7.13 13.11
CA ARG A 63 0.99 5.97 12.56
C ARG A 63 0.07 4.77 12.36
N ILE A 64 -0.81 4.46 13.33
CA ILE A 64 -1.83 3.40 13.25
C ILE A 64 -2.79 3.69 12.10
N ILE A 65 -3.29 4.92 11.98
CA ILE A 65 -4.19 5.32 10.90
C ILE A 65 -3.51 5.15 9.54
N MET A 66 -2.25 5.59 9.39
CA MET A 66 -1.49 5.42 8.16
C MET A 66 -1.27 3.95 7.81
N ASN A 67 -0.94 3.09 8.79
CA ASN A 67 -0.83 1.64 8.59
C ASN A 67 -2.12 1.03 8.06
N ILE A 68 -3.27 1.42 8.63
CA ILE A 68 -4.58 0.93 8.19
C ILE A 68 -4.87 1.39 6.76
N LEU A 69 -4.69 2.67 6.45
CA LEU A 69 -4.96 3.23 5.12
C LEU A 69 -4.07 2.59 4.04
N VAL A 70 -2.77 2.51 4.30
CA VAL A 70 -1.79 1.96 3.35
C VAL A 70 -1.99 0.45 3.16
N GLY A 71 -2.16 -0.29 4.26
CA GLY A 71 -2.38 -1.73 4.21
C GLY A 71 -3.67 -2.10 3.48
N ALA A 72 -4.76 -1.42 3.79
CA ALA A 72 -6.05 -1.59 3.11
C ALA A 72 -5.94 -1.22 1.63
N GLY A 73 -5.36 -0.06 1.32
CA GLY A 73 -5.24 0.45 -0.05
C GLY A 73 -4.39 -0.45 -0.95
N LEU A 74 -3.17 -0.79 -0.53
CA LEU A 74 -2.28 -1.64 -1.33
C LEU A 74 -2.85 -3.04 -1.54
N SER A 75 -3.49 -3.60 -0.52
CA SER A 75 -4.10 -4.92 -0.58
C SER A 75 -5.25 -4.98 -1.58
N ILE A 76 -6.19 -4.03 -1.53
CA ILE A 76 -7.32 -3.99 -2.45
C ILE A 76 -6.88 -3.67 -3.89
N SER A 77 -5.86 -2.84 -4.06
CA SER A 77 -5.22 -2.55 -5.35
C SER A 77 -4.66 -3.82 -5.98
N GLY A 78 -4.03 -4.68 -5.16
CA GLY A 78 -3.57 -5.99 -5.58
C GLY A 78 -4.70 -6.90 -6.05
N VAL A 79 -5.80 -7.01 -5.29
CA VAL A 79 -6.98 -7.79 -5.70
C VAL A 79 -7.50 -7.33 -7.05
N ALA A 80 -7.66 -6.01 -7.22
CA ALA A 80 -8.20 -5.42 -8.44
C ALA A 80 -7.31 -5.71 -9.65
N PHE A 81 -5.99 -5.57 -9.51
CA PHE A 81 -5.05 -5.84 -10.60
C PHE A 81 -4.96 -7.33 -10.92
N GLN A 82 -4.92 -8.20 -9.92
CA GLN A 82 -4.98 -9.64 -10.16
C GLN A 82 -6.25 -10.06 -10.92
N GLY A 83 -7.37 -9.37 -10.67
CA GLY A 83 -8.61 -9.59 -11.40
C GLY A 83 -8.55 -9.14 -12.86
N ILE A 84 -8.12 -7.90 -13.13
CA ILE A 84 -8.09 -7.37 -14.52
C ILE A 84 -6.96 -7.93 -15.38
N PHE A 85 -5.87 -8.38 -14.76
CA PHE A 85 -4.75 -9.04 -15.46
C PHE A 85 -4.90 -10.55 -15.52
N GLN A 86 -5.96 -11.12 -14.92
CA GLN A 86 -6.20 -12.57 -14.85
C GLN A 86 -4.98 -13.37 -14.37
N ASN A 87 -4.20 -12.77 -13.50
CA ASN A 87 -2.96 -13.34 -13.02
C ASN A 87 -2.77 -13.06 -11.52
N PRO A 88 -2.77 -14.09 -10.67
CA PRO A 88 -2.64 -13.92 -9.21
C PRO A 88 -1.26 -13.42 -8.75
N LEU A 89 -0.28 -13.36 -9.66
CA LEU A 89 1.09 -12.91 -9.37
C LEU A 89 1.32 -11.43 -9.70
N VAL A 90 0.31 -10.71 -10.15
CA VAL A 90 0.40 -9.29 -10.46
C VAL A 90 0.32 -8.47 -9.18
N SER A 91 1.22 -7.49 -9.05
CA SER A 91 1.16 -6.45 -8.02
C SER A 91 0.77 -5.09 -8.63
N PRO A 92 0.35 -4.11 -7.80
CA PRO A 92 0.06 -2.75 -8.28
C PRO A 92 1.23 -2.06 -8.98
N ASP A 93 2.46 -2.50 -8.71
CA ASP A 93 3.69 -1.91 -9.25
C ASP A 93 3.90 -2.16 -10.75
N ILE A 94 3.13 -3.10 -11.34
CA ILE A 94 3.29 -3.50 -12.75
C ILE A 94 3.03 -2.35 -13.74
N ILE A 95 2.31 -1.30 -13.33
CA ILE A 95 2.08 -0.09 -14.12
C ILE A 95 3.05 1.05 -13.81
N SER A 96 4.22 0.72 -13.21
CA SER A 96 5.33 1.65 -12.93
C SER A 96 5.04 2.77 -11.91
N VAL A 97 3.88 2.79 -11.24
CA VAL A 97 3.51 3.86 -10.30
C VAL A 97 4.54 4.04 -9.18
N SER A 98 4.99 2.95 -8.57
CA SER A 98 5.96 2.99 -7.45
C SER A 98 7.33 3.48 -7.90
N SER A 99 7.83 3.05 -9.05
CA SER A 99 9.12 3.49 -9.60
C SER A 99 9.09 4.96 -10.01
N GLY A 100 7.98 5.42 -10.60
CA GLY A 100 7.78 6.83 -10.92
C GLY A 100 7.75 7.70 -9.67
N SER A 101 6.95 7.33 -8.66
CA SER A 101 6.88 8.04 -7.38
C SER A 101 8.25 8.05 -6.68
N ALA A 102 8.96 6.92 -6.71
CA ALA A 102 10.30 6.82 -6.14
C ALA A 102 11.29 7.77 -6.82
N PHE A 103 11.30 7.84 -8.15
CA PHE A 103 12.14 8.78 -8.87
C PHE A 103 11.79 10.23 -8.50
N GLY A 104 10.51 10.58 -8.48
CA GLY A 104 10.07 11.92 -8.07
C GLY A 104 10.53 12.31 -6.67
N ALA A 105 10.41 11.39 -5.71
CA ALA A 105 10.89 11.61 -4.35
C ALA A 105 12.42 11.77 -4.29
N VAL A 106 13.14 10.88 -4.94
CA VAL A 106 14.62 10.91 -4.98
C VAL A 106 15.12 12.19 -5.63
N LEU A 107 14.49 12.64 -6.71
CA LEU A 107 14.77 13.93 -7.34
C LEU A 107 14.47 15.10 -6.40
N GLY A 108 13.35 15.02 -5.67
CA GLY A 108 12.98 16.03 -4.67
C GLY A 108 14.01 16.13 -3.54
N ILE A 109 14.47 15.00 -3.01
CA ILE A 109 15.51 14.95 -1.97
C ILE A 109 16.84 15.51 -2.51
N LEU A 110 17.21 15.18 -3.74
CA LEU A 110 18.43 15.68 -4.36
C LEU A 110 18.42 17.20 -4.48
N LEU A 111 17.34 17.79 -4.99
CA LEU A 111 17.25 19.21 -5.31
C LEU A 111 16.93 20.08 -4.10
N PHE A 112 16.05 19.64 -3.21
CA PHE A 112 15.46 20.46 -2.16
C PHE A 112 15.72 19.92 -0.74
N GLY A 113 16.28 18.71 -0.58
CA GLY A 113 16.37 18.03 0.71
C GLY A 113 15.03 17.42 1.15
N MET A 114 14.99 16.92 2.38
CA MET A 114 13.78 16.33 2.98
C MET A 114 12.76 17.42 3.36
N ASN A 115 11.84 17.71 2.46
CA ASN A 115 10.78 18.71 2.66
C ASN A 115 9.50 18.34 1.88
N SER A 116 8.49 19.23 1.90
CA SER A 116 7.19 18.99 1.24
C SER A 116 7.26 18.82 -0.29
N TYR A 117 8.31 19.33 -0.94
CA TYR A 117 8.50 19.15 -2.40
C TYR A 117 8.73 17.67 -2.77
N VAL A 118 9.27 16.87 -1.84
CA VAL A 118 9.41 15.42 -2.03
C VAL A 118 8.06 14.78 -2.28
N ILE A 119 7.04 15.15 -1.50
CA ILE A 119 5.66 14.67 -1.64
C ILE A 119 5.08 15.06 -3.00
N VAL A 120 5.23 16.32 -3.39
CA VAL A 120 4.70 16.87 -4.64
C VAL A 120 5.31 16.17 -5.84
N LEU A 121 6.65 16.05 -5.88
CA LEU A 121 7.36 15.41 -6.98
C LEU A 121 7.09 13.91 -7.04
N ALA A 122 7.03 13.21 -5.90
CA ALA A 122 6.68 11.81 -5.85
C ALA A 122 5.30 11.55 -6.45
N LEU A 123 4.30 12.35 -6.08
CA LEU A 123 2.95 12.22 -6.61
C LEU A 123 2.89 12.51 -8.11
N LEU A 124 3.54 13.60 -8.54
CA LEU A 124 3.59 14.02 -9.93
C LEU A 124 4.22 12.93 -10.83
N PHE A 125 5.41 12.46 -10.48
CA PHE A 125 6.10 11.44 -11.27
C PHE A 125 5.43 10.07 -11.17
N GLY A 126 4.78 9.74 -10.06
CA GLY A 126 3.97 8.54 -9.94
C GLY A 126 2.78 8.53 -10.92
N ILE A 127 2.04 9.63 -11.00
CA ILE A 127 0.95 9.79 -11.97
C ILE A 127 1.51 9.82 -13.40
N LEU A 128 2.56 10.58 -13.65
CA LEU A 128 3.20 10.70 -14.95
C LEU A 128 3.67 9.33 -15.49
N SER A 129 4.25 8.49 -14.64
CA SER A 129 4.71 7.16 -15.03
C SER A 129 3.56 6.28 -15.52
N VAL A 130 2.41 6.33 -14.85
CA VAL A 130 1.21 5.59 -15.27
C VAL A 130 0.62 6.14 -16.56
N VAL A 131 0.57 7.46 -16.73
CA VAL A 131 0.10 8.10 -17.97
C VAL A 131 0.98 7.68 -19.15
N ILE A 132 2.31 7.69 -18.98
CA ILE A 132 3.25 7.25 -20.02
C ILE A 132 3.05 5.75 -20.30
N THR A 133 3.00 4.91 -19.26
CA THR A 133 2.77 3.46 -19.39
C THR A 133 1.47 3.16 -20.15
N TYR A 134 0.38 3.81 -19.77
CA TYR A 134 -0.92 3.64 -20.43
C TYR A 134 -0.91 4.14 -21.88
N SER A 135 -0.25 5.26 -22.14
CA SER A 135 -0.13 5.81 -23.50
C SER A 135 0.67 4.89 -24.42
N LEU A 136 1.78 4.33 -23.94
CA LEU A 136 2.61 3.38 -24.67
C LEU A 136 1.91 2.03 -24.89
N SER A 137 1.01 1.64 -23.99
CA SER A 137 0.27 0.37 -24.10
C SER A 137 -0.76 0.35 -25.21
N LYS A 138 -1.16 1.53 -25.73
CA LYS A 138 -2.13 1.65 -26.83
C LYS A 138 -1.49 1.30 -28.16
N VAL A 139 -1.89 0.16 -28.72
CA VAL A 139 -1.52 -0.26 -30.08
C VAL A 139 -2.78 -0.19 -30.94
N ARG A 140 -2.78 0.64 -31.99
CA ARG A 140 -3.93 0.86 -32.89
C ARG A 140 -5.21 1.30 -32.15
N GLY A 141 -5.06 2.06 -31.05
CA GLY A 141 -6.20 2.59 -30.28
C GLY A 141 -6.73 1.68 -29.17
N GLU A 142 -6.31 0.42 -29.10
CA GLU A 142 -6.66 -0.52 -28.02
C GLU A 142 -5.46 -0.85 -27.16
N SER A 143 -5.68 -0.98 -25.83
CA SER A 143 -4.65 -1.44 -24.91
C SER A 143 -4.96 -2.87 -24.47
N SER A 144 -4.10 -3.80 -24.88
CA SER A 144 -4.17 -5.17 -24.39
C SER A 144 -3.51 -5.29 -23.00
N VAL A 145 -3.91 -6.31 -22.24
CA VAL A 145 -3.28 -6.64 -20.95
C VAL A 145 -1.78 -6.83 -21.09
N LEU A 146 -1.34 -7.55 -22.14
CA LEU A 146 0.07 -7.80 -22.40
C LEU A 146 0.85 -6.51 -22.72
N SER A 147 0.28 -5.63 -23.57
CA SER A 147 0.91 -4.34 -23.90
C SER A 147 1.07 -3.46 -22.65
N LEU A 148 0.09 -3.50 -21.73
CA LEU A 148 0.16 -2.73 -20.48
C LEU A 148 1.28 -3.25 -19.57
N ILE A 149 1.44 -4.57 -19.45
CA ILE A 149 2.51 -5.19 -18.68
C ILE A 149 3.89 -4.82 -19.26
N LEU A 150 4.07 -5.02 -20.57
CA LEU A 150 5.34 -4.73 -21.24
C LEU A 150 5.71 -3.24 -21.14
N SER A 151 4.75 -2.34 -21.37
CA SER A 151 4.98 -0.90 -21.23
C SER A 151 5.37 -0.54 -19.80
N GLY A 152 4.67 -1.12 -18.78
CA GLY A 152 5.01 -0.89 -17.39
C GLY A 152 6.40 -1.39 -17.01
N MET A 153 6.83 -2.55 -17.52
CA MET A 153 8.19 -3.05 -17.31
C MET A 153 9.25 -2.11 -17.88
N VAL A 154 9.06 -1.62 -19.12
CA VAL A 154 9.99 -0.68 -19.77
C VAL A 154 10.08 0.63 -18.98
N ILE A 155 8.95 1.21 -18.60
CA ILE A 155 8.93 2.46 -17.82
C ILE A 155 9.51 2.26 -16.41
N THR A 156 9.25 1.13 -15.76
CA THR A 156 9.89 0.79 -14.49
C THR A 156 11.42 0.71 -14.62
N ALA A 157 11.94 0.09 -15.67
CA ALA A 157 13.36 0.01 -15.93
C ALA A 157 13.97 1.41 -16.17
N LEU A 158 13.29 2.26 -16.94
CA LEU A 158 13.72 3.65 -17.17
C LEU A 158 13.81 4.43 -15.85
N PHE A 159 12.76 4.44 -15.03
CA PHE A 159 12.79 5.14 -13.73
C PHE A 159 13.81 4.56 -12.77
N SER A 160 14.03 3.24 -12.77
CA SER A 160 15.08 2.59 -11.99
C SER A 160 16.48 3.05 -12.39
N ALA A 161 16.72 3.21 -13.70
CA ALA A 161 17.98 3.77 -14.20
C ALA A 161 18.18 5.23 -13.79
N LEU A 162 17.11 6.05 -13.85
CA LEU A 162 17.13 7.44 -13.41
C LEU A 162 17.38 7.56 -11.91
N ILE A 163 16.76 6.69 -11.07
CA ILE A 163 17.03 6.62 -9.63
C ILE A 163 18.51 6.29 -9.38
N SER A 164 19.06 5.34 -10.14
CA SER A 164 20.48 4.97 -10.02
C SER A 164 21.41 6.12 -10.40
N LEU A 165 21.06 6.88 -11.45
CA LEU A 165 21.81 8.07 -11.84
C LEU A 165 21.80 9.14 -10.76
N VAL A 166 20.63 9.41 -10.14
CA VAL A 166 20.53 10.37 -9.02
C VAL A 166 21.37 9.89 -7.83
N LYS A 167 21.32 8.61 -7.47
CA LYS A 167 22.15 8.04 -6.40
C LYS A 167 23.65 8.16 -6.68
N TYR A 168 24.06 8.01 -7.94
CA TYR A 168 25.45 8.16 -8.36
C TYR A 168 25.97 9.59 -8.22
N THR A 169 25.11 10.57 -8.47
CA THR A 169 25.47 12.01 -8.41
C THR A 169 25.22 12.65 -7.04
N ALA A 170 24.52 11.94 -6.14
CA ALA A 170 24.15 12.46 -4.82
C ALA A 170 25.36 12.54 -3.87
N ASP A 171 25.36 13.58 -3.01
CA ASP A 171 26.35 13.69 -1.94
C ASP A 171 26.32 12.45 -1.04
N PRO A 172 27.50 11.76 -0.86
CA PRO A 172 27.56 10.50 -0.14
C PRO A 172 27.29 10.62 1.36
N TYR A 173 27.48 11.82 1.96
CA TYR A 173 27.36 12.03 3.41
C TYR A 173 26.01 12.57 3.84
N ASP A 174 25.27 13.25 2.97
CA ASP A 174 23.96 13.87 3.27
C ASP A 174 22.82 13.28 2.43
N LYS A 175 22.87 13.46 1.10
CA LYS A 175 21.74 13.12 0.21
C LYS A 175 21.58 11.62 -0.02
N LEU A 176 22.67 10.90 -0.25
CA LEU A 176 22.61 9.47 -0.56
C LEU A 176 22.05 8.62 0.59
N PRO A 177 22.44 8.83 1.86
CA PRO A 177 21.79 8.14 2.98
C PRO A 177 20.29 8.44 3.09
N ALA A 178 19.88 9.71 2.95
CA ALA A 178 18.48 10.12 2.99
C ALA A 178 17.64 9.44 1.88
N ILE A 179 18.15 9.45 0.64
CA ILE A 179 17.54 8.78 -0.51
C ILE A 179 17.40 7.27 -0.24
N THR A 180 18.47 6.65 0.23
CA THR A 180 18.51 5.20 0.48
C THR A 180 17.50 4.82 1.55
N TYR A 181 17.44 5.55 2.66
CA TYR A 181 16.49 5.31 3.73
C TYR A 181 15.04 5.51 3.26
N TRP A 182 14.77 6.59 2.49
CA TRP A 182 13.44 6.85 1.95
C TRP A 182 12.94 5.71 1.05
N LEU A 183 13.82 5.18 0.19
CA LEU A 183 13.49 4.07 -0.73
C LEU A 183 13.16 2.75 0.00
N MET A 184 13.61 2.57 1.23
CA MET A 184 13.32 1.37 2.02
C MET A 184 11.91 1.35 2.61
N GLY A 185 11.22 2.48 2.62
CA GLY A 185 9.86 2.64 3.15
C GLY A 185 9.78 2.61 4.68
N SER A 186 9.00 3.54 5.24
CA SER A 186 8.83 3.69 6.69
C SER A 186 7.55 4.43 7.04
N PHE A 187 7.02 4.17 8.24
CA PHE A 187 5.94 4.97 8.86
C PHE A 187 6.46 5.97 9.90
N SER A 188 7.77 6.16 10.03
CA SER A 188 8.36 7.06 11.04
C SER A 188 7.95 8.52 10.87
N SER A 189 7.65 8.95 9.64
CA SER A 189 7.19 10.30 9.31
C SER A 189 5.68 10.48 9.36
N SER A 190 4.92 9.50 9.87
CA SER A 190 3.47 9.59 9.94
C SER A 190 3.02 10.75 10.82
N SER A 191 2.14 11.58 10.30
CA SER A 191 1.59 12.76 10.98
C SER A 191 0.16 13.01 10.55
N TYR A 192 -0.59 13.84 11.29
CA TYR A 192 -1.93 14.24 10.88
C TYR A 192 -1.96 14.97 9.54
N ASN A 193 -0.90 15.71 9.19
CA ASN A 193 -0.80 16.36 7.89
C ASN A 193 -0.69 15.32 6.77
N ASN A 194 0.10 14.27 6.96
CA ASN A 194 0.20 13.17 6.02
C ASN A 194 -1.13 12.42 5.87
N ILE A 195 -1.87 12.23 6.98
CA ILE A 195 -3.21 11.64 6.95
C ILE A 195 -4.18 12.49 6.12
N LYS A 196 -4.18 13.81 6.28
CA LYS A 196 -5.04 14.71 5.49
C LYS A 196 -4.78 14.58 3.99
N ILE A 197 -3.53 14.37 3.58
CA ILE A 197 -3.15 14.14 2.18
C ILE A 197 -3.58 12.73 1.74
N ALA A 198 -3.42 11.72 2.60
CA ALA A 198 -3.67 10.32 2.30
C ALA A 198 -5.16 9.97 2.20
N ILE A 199 -5.98 10.50 3.11
CA ILE A 199 -7.32 9.99 3.39
C ILE A 199 -8.24 10.08 2.17
N LEU A 200 -8.25 11.20 1.48
CA LEU A 200 -9.16 11.40 0.35
C LEU A 200 -8.80 10.52 -0.86
N PRO A 201 -7.55 10.50 -1.39
CA PRO A 201 -7.22 9.65 -2.54
C PRO A 201 -7.35 8.16 -2.23
N ILE A 202 -6.94 7.72 -1.04
CA ILE A 202 -7.00 6.30 -0.67
C ILE A 202 -8.45 5.86 -0.49
N LEU A 203 -9.29 6.60 0.25
CA LEU A 203 -10.68 6.23 0.46
C LEU A 203 -11.50 6.29 -0.83
N LEU A 204 -11.27 7.30 -1.69
CA LEU A 204 -11.92 7.35 -3.02
C LEU A 204 -11.51 6.16 -3.88
N GLY A 205 -10.23 5.82 -3.93
CA GLY A 205 -9.76 4.66 -4.65
C GLY A 205 -10.37 3.35 -4.12
N ILE A 206 -10.40 3.17 -2.80
CA ILE A 206 -11.05 2.03 -2.14
C ILE A 206 -12.55 1.99 -2.49
N ALA A 207 -13.24 3.12 -2.43
CA ALA A 207 -14.65 3.20 -2.78
C ALA A 207 -14.92 2.81 -4.24
N ILE A 208 -14.14 3.34 -5.19
CA ILE A 208 -14.24 2.97 -6.61
C ILE A 208 -14.07 1.46 -6.78
N LEU A 209 -13.01 0.86 -6.21
CA LEU A 209 -12.76 -0.58 -6.32
C LEU A 209 -13.85 -1.41 -5.63
N TYR A 210 -14.39 -0.94 -4.50
CA TYR A 210 -15.50 -1.60 -3.82
C TYR A 210 -16.77 -1.61 -4.65
N PHE A 211 -17.12 -0.50 -5.31
CA PHE A 211 -18.28 -0.44 -6.20
C PHE A 211 -18.08 -1.24 -7.49
N LEU A 212 -16.84 -1.37 -7.96
CA LEU A 212 -16.50 -2.15 -9.16
C LEU A 212 -16.29 -3.66 -8.87
N ARG A 213 -16.36 -4.12 -7.62
CA ARG A 213 -16.01 -5.49 -7.23
C ARG A 213 -16.72 -6.59 -8.02
N TRP A 214 -17.98 -6.37 -8.39
CA TRP A 214 -18.73 -7.30 -9.25
C TRP A 214 -18.20 -7.27 -10.68
N ARG A 215 -17.89 -6.10 -11.21
CA ARG A 215 -17.33 -5.95 -12.57
C ARG A 215 -15.92 -6.55 -12.66
N ILE A 216 -15.15 -6.53 -11.56
CA ILE A 216 -13.84 -7.18 -11.48
C ILE A 216 -14.00 -8.71 -11.58
N ASN A 217 -15.05 -9.30 -11.01
CA ASN A 217 -15.33 -10.72 -11.20
C ASN A 217 -15.55 -11.07 -12.68
N ILE A 218 -16.30 -10.24 -13.40
CA ILE A 218 -16.58 -10.49 -14.83
C ILE A 218 -15.31 -10.30 -15.65
N LEU A 219 -14.53 -9.25 -15.39
CA LEU A 219 -13.24 -9.03 -16.07
C LEU A 219 -12.26 -10.19 -15.86
N SER A 220 -12.34 -10.87 -14.74
CA SER A 220 -11.49 -12.04 -14.47
C SER A 220 -11.85 -13.27 -15.31
N LEU A 221 -13.00 -13.28 -16.01
CA LEU A 221 -13.39 -14.32 -16.94
C LEU A 221 -12.87 -14.09 -18.37
N GLY A 222 -12.69 -12.80 -18.75
CA GLY A 222 -12.20 -12.41 -20.06
C GLY A 222 -12.95 -11.22 -20.67
N ASP A 223 -12.37 -10.59 -21.69
CA ASP A 223 -12.94 -9.41 -22.33
C ASP A 223 -14.17 -9.75 -23.18
N GLU A 224 -14.27 -10.96 -23.71
CA GLU A 224 -15.40 -11.41 -24.49
C GLU A 224 -16.65 -11.57 -23.63
N GLU A 225 -16.53 -12.12 -22.44
CA GLU A 225 -17.60 -12.24 -21.46
C GLU A 225 -18.12 -10.89 -20.99
N VAL A 226 -17.21 -9.92 -20.80
CA VAL A 226 -17.58 -8.53 -20.46
C VAL A 226 -18.40 -7.89 -21.58
N LYS A 227 -17.97 -8.07 -22.84
CA LYS A 227 -18.66 -7.56 -24.03
C LYS A 227 -20.03 -8.24 -24.22
N ALA A 228 -20.11 -9.56 -24.00
CA ALA A 228 -21.35 -10.32 -24.09
C ALA A 228 -22.43 -9.82 -23.11
N LEU A 229 -22.01 -9.27 -21.94
CA LEU A 229 -22.88 -8.65 -20.96
C LEU A 229 -23.18 -7.16 -21.27
N GLY A 230 -22.82 -6.67 -22.45
CA GLY A 230 -23.08 -5.29 -22.88
C GLY A 230 -22.17 -4.25 -22.22
N MET A 231 -21.09 -4.66 -21.55
CA MET A 231 -20.15 -3.77 -20.87
C MET A 231 -18.91 -3.53 -21.74
N ASN A 232 -18.27 -2.38 -21.55
CA ASN A 232 -16.99 -2.07 -22.22
C ASN A 232 -15.82 -2.33 -21.27
N PRO A 233 -14.96 -3.35 -21.53
CA PRO A 233 -13.84 -3.71 -20.67
C PRO A 233 -12.80 -2.58 -20.56
N VAL A 234 -12.62 -1.76 -21.60
CA VAL A 234 -11.62 -0.67 -21.62
C VAL A 234 -11.98 0.40 -20.58
N TYR A 235 -13.23 0.82 -20.51
CA TYR A 235 -13.66 1.81 -19.52
C TYR A 235 -13.56 1.27 -18.08
N ILE A 236 -14.01 0.02 -17.85
CA ILE A 236 -13.93 -0.57 -16.51
C ILE A 236 -12.46 -0.70 -16.06
N ARG A 237 -11.60 -1.19 -16.95
CA ARG A 237 -10.15 -1.28 -16.70
C ARG A 237 -9.53 0.09 -16.43
N GLY A 238 -9.93 1.12 -17.19
CA GLY A 238 -9.48 2.50 -16.99
C GLY A 238 -9.83 3.03 -15.59
N PHE A 239 -11.05 2.86 -15.12
CA PHE A 239 -11.45 3.27 -13.76
C PHE A 239 -10.68 2.52 -12.68
N ILE A 240 -10.40 1.22 -12.88
CA ILE A 240 -9.59 0.44 -11.92
C ILE A 240 -8.14 0.94 -11.90
N ILE A 241 -7.54 1.22 -13.05
CA ILE A 241 -6.18 1.78 -13.14
C ILE A 241 -6.11 3.13 -12.43
N ILE A 242 -7.08 4.02 -12.64
CA ILE A 242 -7.13 5.32 -11.95
C ILE A 242 -7.21 5.12 -10.44
N ALA A 243 -8.12 4.27 -9.96
CA ALA A 243 -8.28 4.01 -8.54
C ALA A 243 -7.01 3.44 -7.90
N VAL A 244 -6.38 2.44 -8.56
CA VAL A 244 -5.12 1.85 -8.10
C VAL A 244 -3.98 2.86 -8.14
N THR A 245 -3.91 3.72 -9.15
CA THR A 245 -2.91 4.80 -9.24
C THR A 245 -3.06 5.78 -8.09
N MET A 246 -4.30 6.24 -7.81
CA MET A 246 -4.56 7.14 -6.68
C MET A 246 -4.10 6.54 -5.35
N ILE A 247 -4.43 5.28 -5.10
CA ILE A 247 -4.01 4.58 -3.88
C ILE A 247 -2.49 4.43 -3.84
N SER A 248 -1.89 3.80 -4.86
CA SER A 248 -0.48 3.42 -4.84
C SER A 248 0.46 4.62 -4.88
N ALA A 249 0.16 5.64 -5.72
CA ALA A 249 0.95 6.87 -5.75
C ALA A 249 0.94 7.58 -4.39
N THR A 250 -0.23 7.66 -3.74
CA THR A 250 -0.35 8.30 -2.43
C THR A 250 0.38 7.49 -1.35
N CYS A 251 0.22 6.15 -1.34
CA CYS A 251 0.93 5.30 -0.39
C CYS A 251 2.44 5.47 -0.52
N VAL A 252 3.00 5.30 -1.73
CA VAL A 252 4.45 5.41 -1.95
C VAL A 252 4.97 6.80 -1.62
N THR A 253 4.24 7.85 -1.99
CA THR A 253 4.62 9.24 -1.70
C THR A 253 4.80 9.51 -0.20
N LEU A 254 3.96 8.92 0.64
CA LEU A 254 3.95 9.20 2.08
C LEU A 254 4.77 8.22 2.91
N THR A 255 4.99 7.00 2.41
CA THR A 255 5.67 5.95 3.18
C THR A 255 6.92 5.38 2.53
N GLY A 256 7.29 5.87 1.34
CA GLY A 256 8.31 5.21 0.51
C GLY A 256 7.79 3.89 -0.08
N ILE A 257 8.70 3.09 -0.64
CA ILE A 257 8.31 1.86 -1.33
C ILE A 257 7.99 0.76 -0.30
N ILE A 258 6.73 0.30 -0.32
CA ILE A 258 6.27 -0.87 0.45
C ILE A 258 5.80 -1.93 -0.54
N GLY A 259 6.65 -2.91 -0.80
CA GLY A 259 6.34 -4.03 -1.69
C GLY A 259 5.62 -5.18 -1.00
N TRP A 260 5.24 -6.20 -1.79
CA TRP A 260 4.67 -7.48 -1.37
C TRP A 260 3.23 -7.44 -0.85
N VAL A 261 2.76 -6.36 -0.22
CA VAL A 261 1.41 -6.28 0.39
C VAL A 261 0.33 -6.56 -0.64
N GLY A 262 0.39 -5.87 -1.80
CA GLY A 262 -0.57 -6.05 -2.90
C GLY A 262 -0.48 -7.39 -3.61
N LEU A 263 0.57 -8.18 -3.35
CA LEU A 263 0.73 -9.52 -3.89
C LEU A 263 0.32 -10.59 -2.86
N LEU A 264 0.85 -10.46 -1.65
CA LEU A 264 0.74 -11.43 -0.56
C LEU A 264 -0.68 -11.49 0.01
N ILE A 265 -1.23 -10.33 0.38
CA ILE A 265 -2.51 -10.28 1.10
C ILE A 265 -3.70 -10.75 0.26
N PRO A 266 -3.84 -10.38 -1.02
CA PRO A 266 -4.88 -10.95 -1.87
C PRO A 266 -4.82 -12.48 -1.94
N HIS A 267 -3.62 -13.03 -1.99
CA HIS A 267 -3.43 -14.48 -2.06
C HIS A 267 -3.86 -15.18 -0.76
N ILE A 268 -3.39 -14.71 0.39
CA ILE A 268 -3.80 -15.23 1.72
C ILE A 268 -5.32 -15.11 1.89
N CYS A 269 -5.87 -13.96 1.52
CA CYS A 269 -7.29 -13.70 1.65
C CYS A 269 -8.13 -14.63 0.74
N ARG A 270 -7.63 -14.91 -0.47
CA ARG A 270 -8.27 -15.85 -1.40
C ARG A 270 -8.30 -17.28 -0.84
N MET A 271 -7.22 -17.70 -0.17
CA MET A 271 -7.18 -18.99 0.52
C MET A 271 -8.19 -19.06 1.69
N TYR A 272 -8.40 -17.95 2.38
CA TYR A 272 -9.27 -17.89 3.56
C TYR A 272 -10.75 -17.67 3.22
N ILE A 273 -11.05 -16.74 2.29
CA ILE A 273 -12.43 -16.33 1.94
C ILE A 273 -12.95 -17.02 0.67
N GLY A 274 -12.07 -17.26 -0.31
CA GLY A 274 -12.40 -17.72 -1.66
C GLY A 274 -12.08 -16.66 -2.72
N ALA A 275 -12.30 -17.00 -4.00
CA ALA A 275 -11.89 -16.18 -5.14
C ALA A 275 -12.95 -15.14 -5.58
N ASP A 276 -14.14 -15.12 -4.99
CA ASP A 276 -15.21 -14.18 -5.31
C ASP A 276 -14.81 -12.75 -4.89
N ASN A 277 -14.56 -11.85 -5.85
CA ASN A 277 -14.11 -10.49 -5.61
C ASN A 277 -15.13 -9.65 -4.82
N ILE A 278 -16.41 -10.01 -4.83
CA ILE A 278 -17.44 -9.34 -4.01
C ILE A 278 -17.11 -9.45 -2.52
N LYS A 279 -16.56 -10.61 -2.12
CA LYS A 279 -16.17 -10.91 -0.74
C LYS A 279 -14.69 -10.67 -0.50
N LEU A 280 -13.86 -10.93 -1.51
CA LEU A 280 -12.41 -10.85 -1.43
C LEU A 280 -11.94 -9.40 -1.21
N ILE A 281 -12.51 -8.43 -1.92
CA ILE A 281 -12.14 -7.01 -1.83
C ILE A 281 -12.32 -6.45 -0.41
N PRO A 282 -13.50 -6.51 0.23
CA PRO A 282 -13.64 -6.00 1.59
C PRO A 282 -12.82 -6.78 2.62
N SER A 283 -12.65 -8.08 2.42
CA SER A 283 -11.83 -8.89 3.34
C SER A 283 -10.34 -8.59 3.22
N SER A 284 -9.84 -8.38 2.00
CA SER A 284 -8.45 -7.99 1.75
C SER A 284 -8.12 -6.61 2.32
N CYS A 285 -9.07 -5.69 2.29
CA CYS A 285 -8.95 -4.38 2.91
C CYS A 285 -8.60 -4.49 4.40
N ILE A 286 -9.37 -5.30 5.15
CA ILE A 286 -9.16 -5.53 6.58
C ILE A 286 -7.87 -6.33 6.82
N MET A 287 -7.64 -7.39 6.05
CA MET A 287 -6.45 -8.23 6.21
C MET A 287 -5.15 -7.47 5.91
N GLY A 288 -5.17 -6.55 4.93
CA GLY A 288 -4.04 -5.67 4.63
C GLY A 288 -3.73 -4.70 5.78
N ALA A 289 -4.75 -4.12 6.39
CA ALA A 289 -4.59 -3.28 7.58
C ALA A 289 -3.99 -4.08 8.76
N ILE A 290 -4.48 -5.29 9.02
CA ILE A 290 -3.94 -6.18 10.06
C ILE A 290 -2.46 -6.48 9.79
N PHE A 291 -2.14 -6.88 8.56
CA PHE A 291 -0.77 -7.21 8.18
C PHE A 291 0.19 -6.05 8.41
N MET A 292 -0.19 -4.84 7.97
CA MET A 292 0.66 -3.67 8.13
C MET A 292 0.85 -3.29 9.60
N LEU A 293 -0.19 -3.38 10.45
CA LEU A 293 -0.06 -3.15 11.88
C LEU A 293 0.90 -4.14 12.55
N ILE A 294 0.87 -5.41 12.15
CA ILE A 294 1.79 -6.43 12.67
C ILE A 294 3.22 -6.14 12.22
N ILE A 295 3.45 -5.89 10.93
CA ILE A 295 4.77 -5.58 10.38
C ILE A 295 5.35 -4.31 11.02
N ASP A 296 4.55 -3.26 11.17
CA ASP A 296 4.96 -2.03 11.83
C ASP A 296 5.26 -2.24 13.33
N GLY A 297 4.48 -3.07 14.01
CA GLY A 297 4.76 -3.49 15.38
C GLY A 297 6.13 -4.13 15.52
N ILE A 298 6.49 -5.06 14.63
CA ILE A 298 7.81 -5.71 14.57
C ILE A 298 8.89 -4.66 14.25
N ALA A 299 8.66 -3.80 13.24
CA ALA A 299 9.61 -2.76 12.82
C ALA A 299 10.06 -1.85 13.96
N ARG A 300 9.12 -1.51 14.87
CA ARG A 300 9.36 -0.60 16.00
C ARG A 300 9.98 -1.26 17.23
N THR A 301 9.88 -2.58 17.36
CA THR A 301 10.22 -3.27 18.61
C THR A 301 11.38 -4.25 18.50
N ALA A 302 11.72 -4.70 17.28
CA ALA A 302 12.70 -5.76 17.09
C ALA A 302 14.14 -5.30 17.31
N THR A 303 14.47 -4.02 17.05
CA THR A 303 15.84 -3.49 17.16
C THR A 303 15.85 -2.09 17.77
N SER A 304 17.03 -1.61 18.19
CA SER A 304 17.22 -0.26 18.73
C SER A 304 16.99 0.85 17.68
N SER A 305 17.21 0.58 16.40
CA SER A 305 16.80 1.42 15.28
C SER A 305 15.57 0.80 14.61
N GLU A 306 14.65 1.61 14.06
CA GLU A 306 13.49 1.05 13.34
C GLU A 306 13.94 0.33 12.08
N ILE A 307 13.44 -0.91 11.90
CA ILE A 307 13.69 -1.64 10.67
C ILE A 307 12.77 -1.07 9.58
N PRO A 308 13.30 -0.68 8.41
CA PRO A 308 12.47 -0.25 7.29
C PRO A 308 11.40 -1.28 6.91
N ILE A 309 10.18 -0.81 6.66
CA ILE A 309 9.01 -1.66 6.40
C ILE A 309 9.20 -2.53 5.14
N GLY A 310 9.78 -1.95 4.08
CA GLY A 310 10.03 -2.68 2.83
C GLY A 310 10.96 -3.90 3.02
N ILE A 311 11.90 -3.85 3.96
CA ILE A 311 12.74 -5.01 4.32
C ILE A 311 11.89 -6.11 4.96
N LEU A 312 11.06 -5.76 5.95
CA LEU A 312 10.23 -6.75 6.65
C LEU A 312 9.17 -7.37 5.74
N THR A 313 8.51 -6.56 4.91
CA THR A 313 7.53 -7.08 3.96
C THR A 313 8.17 -8.02 2.94
N SER A 314 9.42 -7.76 2.53
CA SER A 314 10.18 -8.62 1.63
C SER A 314 10.61 -9.92 2.31
N LEU A 315 11.09 -9.84 3.56
CA LEU A 315 11.50 -11.02 4.34
C LEU A 315 10.32 -11.97 4.64
N VAL A 316 9.11 -11.44 4.74
CA VAL A 316 7.89 -12.26 4.91
C VAL A 316 7.35 -12.73 3.56
N GLY A 317 7.30 -11.83 2.57
CA GLY A 317 6.67 -12.09 1.28
C GLY A 317 7.41 -13.11 0.42
N ALA A 318 8.73 -12.99 0.29
CA ALA A 318 9.52 -13.88 -0.57
C ALA A 318 9.50 -15.35 -0.09
N PRO A 319 9.74 -15.70 1.19
CA PRO A 319 9.62 -17.08 1.67
C PRO A 319 8.20 -17.63 1.52
N PHE A 320 7.17 -16.82 1.77
CA PHE A 320 5.79 -17.24 1.60
C PHE A 320 5.51 -17.68 0.14
N PHE A 321 5.99 -16.93 -0.83
CA PHE A 321 5.84 -17.30 -2.25
C PHE A 321 6.63 -18.54 -2.62
N ILE A 322 7.83 -18.75 -2.07
CA ILE A 322 8.61 -19.98 -2.28
C ILE A 322 7.81 -21.21 -1.80
N ILE A 323 7.15 -21.11 -0.64
CA ILE A 323 6.33 -22.20 -0.09
C ILE A 323 5.14 -22.47 -1.00
N ILE A 324 4.46 -21.43 -1.48
CA ILE A 324 3.33 -21.56 -2.40
C ILE A 324 3.76 -22.24 -3.70
N PHE A 325 4.84 -21.76 -4.35
CA PHE A 325 5.33 -22.34 -5.59
C PHE A 325 5.66 -23.82 -5.44
N LYS A 326 6.29 -24.22 -4.34
CA LYS A 326 6.56 -25.65 -4.07
C LYS A 326 5.27 -26.48 -3.95
N LYS A 327 4.25 -25.94 -3.28
CA LYS A 327 2.97 -26.64 -3.09
C LYS A 327 2.18 -26.76 -4.39
N TYR A 328 2.24 -25.80 -5.30
CA TYR A 328 1.55 -25.83 -6.60
C TYR A 328 2.32 -26.60 -7.69
N ARG A 329 3.62 -26.86 -7.51
CA ARG A 329 4.44 -27.64 -8.46
C ARG A 329 4.30 -29.16 -8.27
N SER A 330 3.59 -29.58 -7.23
CA SER A 330 3.28 -31.00 -6.94
C SER A 330 1.92 -31.45 -7.51
N TRP A 331 1.40 -30.69 -8.51
CA TRP A 331 0.18 -31.04 -9.26
C TRP A 331 0.47 -31.14 -10.75
#